data_a78ba9e2b02321aaf812b642055cf285
#
_entry.id   a78ba9e2b02321aaf812b642055cf285
#
_cell.length_a   1.000
_cell.length_b   1.000
_cell.length_c   1.000
_cell.angle_alpha   90.00
_cell.angle_beta   90.00
_cell.angle_gamma   90.00
#
_symmetry.space_group_name_H-M   'P 1'
#
loop_
_entity.id
_entity.type
_entity.pdbx_description
1 polymer ?
#
loop_
_entity_poly.entity_id
_entity_poly.type
_entity_poly.pdbx_seq_one_letter_code
_entity_poly.pdbx_strand_id
1 'polypeptide(L)'
;MLTIQTRHVPARRLMSIQRRLRASETDAFVREAKNVFAEHLRGAAPIGPFSLVFHGVVDHDSDGPLEATLACSDDVEPTELIGIRTEAAHDEAFTTITKAQWEYPAILAAYDAVACSPEVIARSGSRLSCREVYLAEPDAITDDELICDIAYPLGERTGPR
;
A
#
# COMPACT_ATOMS: atom_id res chain seq x y z
N MET A 1 19.54 -10.30 -2.19
CA MET A 1 18.45 -11.18 -1.69
C MET A 1 17.44 -10.34 -0.93
N LEU A 2 16.16 -10.54 -1.20
CA LEU A 2 15.09 -9.83 -0.50
C LEU A 2 14.95 -10.35 0.94
N THR A 3 14.85 -9.44 1.90
CA THR A 3 14.68 -9.79 3.32
C THR A 3 13.23 -9.58 3.71
N ILE A 4 12.58 -10.61 4.22
CA ILE A 4 11.20 -10.54 4.70
C ILE A 4 11.23 -10.23 6.20
N GLN A 5 10.51 -9.19 6.59
CA GLN A 5 10.36 -8.75 7.97
C GLN A 5 8.88 -8.72 8.34
N THR A 6 8.60 -8.66 9.63
CA THR A 6 7.24 -8.46 10.14
C THR A 6 7.19 -7.22 11.01
N ARG A 7 6.02 -6.58 11.02
CA ARG A 7 5.76 -5.42 11.90
C ARG A 7 4.29 -5.38 12.33
N HIS A 8 4.05 -4.70 13.43
CA HIS A 8 2.70 -4.36 13.86
C HIS A 8 2.31 -2.99 13.33
N VAL A 9 1.15 -2.89 12.70
CA VAL A 9 0.54 -1.64 12.23
C VAL A 9 -0.63 -1.32 13.14
N PRO A 10 -0.61 -0.19 13.86
CA PRO A 10 -1.73 0.20 14.73
C PRO A 10 -2.96 0.58 13.90
N ALA A 11 -4.13 0.54 14.50
CA ALA A 11 -5.35 1.04 13.89
C ALA A 11 -5.17 2.50 13.47
N ARG A 12 -5.65 2.87 12.30
CA ARG A 12 -5.47 4.21 11.74
C ARG A 12 -6.65 4.65 10.90
N ARG A 13 -6.85 5.95 10.87
CA ARG A 13 -7.82 6.62 10.03
C ARG A 13 -7.17 6.99 8.71
N LEU A 14 -7.82 6.67 7.61
CA LEU A 14 -7.29 6.85 6.25
C LEU A 14 -8.24 7.68 5.40
N MET A 15 -7.67 8.63 4.66
CA MET A 15 -8.29 9.13 3.44
C MET A 15 -8.16 8.05 2.37
N SER A 16 -9.19 7.87 1.56
CA SER A 16 -9.27 6.82 0.57
C SER A 16 -9.91 7.30 -0.73
N ILE A 17 -9.27 6.94 -1.84
CA ILE A 17 -9.84 7.07 -3.18
C ILE A 17 -9.70 5.71 -3.85
N GLN A 18 -10.81 5.12 -4.27
CA GLN A 18 -10.80 3.81 -4.90
C GLN A 18 -11.33 3.90 -6.33
N ARG A 19 -10.63 3.24 -7.24
CA ARG A 19 -11.05 3.11 -8.64
C ARG A 19 -10.73 1.74 -9.20
N ARG A 20 -11.52 1.36 -10.19
CA ARG A 20 -11.25 0.20 -11.00
C ARG A 20 -10.43 0.63 -12.21
N LEU A 21 -9.23 0.08 -12.37
CA LEU A 21 -8.31 0.49 -13.44
C LEU A 21 -7.33 -0.63 -13.83
N ARG A 22 -6.69 -0.46 -14.98
CA ARG A 22 -5.61 -1.32 -15.47
C ARG A 22 -4.25 -0.76 -15.09
N ALA A 23 -3.22 -1.59 -15.23
CA ALA A 23 -1.85 -1.21 -14.94
C ALA A 23 -1.40 0.08 -15.66
N SER A 24 -1.80 0.25 -16.93
CA SER A 24 -1.48 1.44 -17.72
C SER A 24 -2.06 2.75 -17.20
N GLU A 25 -3.09 2.68 -16.35
CA GLU A 25 -3.77 3.83 -15.78
C GLU A 25 -3.28 4.19 -14.36
N THR A 26 -2.41 3.35 -13.78
CA THR A 26 -2.00 3.48 -12.38
C THR A 26 -1.23 4.78 -12.10
N ASP A 27 -0.27 5.15 -12.95
CA ASP A 27 0.54 6.36 -12.72
C ASP A 27 -0.31 7.64 -12.72
N ALA A 28 -1.26 7.75 -13.65
CA ALA A 28 -2.17 8.88 -13.70
C ALA A 28 -3.10 8.92 -12.47
N PHE A 29 -3.58 7.78 -12.05
CA PHE A 29 -4.43 7.66 -10.86
C PHE A 29 -3.67 8.05 -9.58
N VAL A 30 -2.44 7.58 -9.40
CA VAL A 30 -1.60 7.93 -8.25
C VAL A 30 -1.36 9.43 -8.17
N ARG A 31 -1.03 10.04 -9.31
CA ARG A 31 -0.80 11.48 -9.40
C ARG A 31 -2.05 12.28 -9.04
N GLU A 32 -3.20 11.88 -9.57
CA GLU A 32 -4.49 12.50 -9.25
C GLU A 32 -4.84 12.36 -7.76
N ALA A 33 -4.71 11.16 -7.20
CA ALA A 33 -5.00 10.89 -5.80
C ALA A 33 -4.12 11.73 -4.86
N LYS A 34 -2.83 11.80 -5.12
CA LYS A 34 -1.89 12.63 -4.35
C LYS A 34 -2.28 14.11 -4.38
N ASN A 35 -2.65 14.62 -5.55
CA ASN A 35 -3.10 16.01 -5.69
C ASN A 35 -4.38 16.28 -4.91
N VAL A 36 -5.37 15.39 -5.00
CA VAL A 36 -6.63 15.51 -4.28
C VAL A 36 -6.41 15.49 -2.76
N PHE A 37 -5.57 14.59 -2.27
CA PHE A 37 -5.22 14.54 -0.85
C PHE A 37 -4.50 15.82 -0.39
N ALA A 38 -3.53 16.30 -1.16
CA ALA A 38 -2.78 17.50 -0.84
C ALA A 38 -3.67 18.75 -0.77
N GLU A 39 -4.61 18.91 -1.71
CA GLU A 39 -5.57 20.00 -1.70
C GLU A 39 -6.48 19.93 -0.48
N HIS A 40 -6.94 18.74 -0.11
CA HIS A 40 -7.81 18.57 1.05
C HIS A 40 -7.09 18.86 2.37
N LEU A 41 -5.81 18.55 2.46
CA LEU A 41 -4.97 18.85 3.63
C LEU A 41 -4.57 20.33 3.73
N ARG A 42 -4.76 21.13 2.67
CA ARG A 42 -4.49 22.57 2.64
C ARG A 42 -3.07 22.94 3.13
N GLY A 43 -2.07 22.16 2.69
CA GLY A 43 -0.68 22.40 3.05
C GLY A 43 -0.25 21.79 4.38
N ALA A 44 -1.14 21.15 5.12
CA ALA A 44 -0.75 20.37 6.29
C ALA A 44 0.09 19.16 5.86
N ALA A 45 1.12 18.82 6.63
CA ALA A 45 1.93 17.65 6.38
C ALA A 45 1.12 16.36 6.62
N PRO A 46 1.29 15.31 5.78
CA PRO A 46 0.70 14.02 6.05
C PRO A 46 1.25 13.42 7.36
N ILE A 47 0.39 12.70 8.09
CA ILE A 47 0.80 12.05 9.36
C ILE A 47 1.25 10.60 9.16
N GLY A 48 1.26 10.11 7.94
CA GLY A 48 1.69 8.77 7.61
C GLY A 48 1.97 8.62 6.11
N PRO A 49 2.39 7.43 5.67
CA PRO A 49 2.76 7.19 4.29
C PRO A 49 1.56 7.15 3.35
N PHE A 50 1.82 7.46 2.09
CA PHE A 50 0.93 7.15 0.98
C PHE A 50 1.06 5.66 0.66
N SER A 51 -0.07 4.99 0.43
CA SER A 51 -0.09 3.57 0.09
C SER A 51 -1.04 3.29 -1.06
N LEU A 52 -0.71 2.28 -1.85
CA LEU A 52 -1.60 1.66 -2.84
C LEU A 52 -2.04 0.31 -2.32
N VAL A 53 -3.34 0.09 -2.21
CA VAL A 53 -3.93 -1.17 -1.73
C VAL A 53 -4.61 -1.86 -2.91
N PHE A 54 -4.18 -3.09 -3.17
CA PHE A 54 -4.64 -3.88 -4.32
C PHE A 54 -5.73 -4.85 -3.86
N HIS A 55 -7.00 -4.50 -4.12
CA HIS A 55 -8.15 -5.34 -3.76
C HIS A 55 -8.49 -6.39 -4.81
N GLY A 56 -7.73 -6.44 -5.88
CA GLY A 56 -7.85 -7.41 -6.96
C GLY A 56 -6.66 -7.32 -7.90
N VAL A 57 -6.69 -8.11 -8.96
CA VAL A 57 -5.61 -8.12 -9.96
C VAL A 57 -5.69 -6.86 -10.82
N VAL A 58 -4.59 -6.12 -10.85
CA VAL A 58 -4.40 -4.95 -11.71
C VAL A 58 -3.20 -5.25 -12.61
N ASP A 59 -3.46 -5.55 -13.87
CA ASP A 59 -2.43 -5.84 -14.86
C ASP A 59 -2.77 -5.24 -16.23
N HIS A 60 -2.03 -5.63 -17.28
CA HIS A 60 -2.25 -5.11 -18.64
C HIS A 60 -3.57 -5.57 -19.25
N ASP A 61 -4.05 -6.75 -18.86
CA ASP A 61 -5.22 -7.39 -19.44
C ASP A 61 -6.47 -7.28 -18.58
N SER A 62 -6.30 -7.03 -17.27
CA SER A 62 -7.38 -7.01 -16.29
C SER A 62 -7.46 -5.67 -15.56
N ASP A 63 -8.65 -5.11 -15.50
CA ASP A 63 -8.94 -4.02 -14.60
C ASP A 63 -9.31 -4.57 -13.21
N GLY A 64 -8.82 -3.93 -12.19
CA GLY A 64 -9.09 -4.33 -10.80
C GLY A 64 -9.25 -3.13 -9.89
N PRO A 65 -9.85 -3.34 -8.70
CA PRO A 65 -10.03 -2.27 -7.72
C PRO A 65 -8.69 -1.95 -7.05
N LEU A 66 -8.26 -0.70 -7.22
CA LEU A 66 -7.08 -0.13 -6.60
C LEU A 66 -7.48 1.02 -5.70
N GLU A 67 -6.95 1.05 -4.50
CA GLU A 67 -7.22 2.09 -3.52
C GLU A 67 -5.93 2.87 -3.20
N ALA A 68 -5.99 4.20 -3.34
CA ALA A 68 -4.97 5.09 -2.82
C ALA A 68 -5.36 5.53 -1.42
N THR A 69 -4.44 5.44 -0.46
CA THR A 69 -4.68 5.82 0.93
C THR A 69 -3.62 6.75 1.47
N LEU A 70 -4.02 7.61 2.40
CA LEU A 70 -3.12 8.45 3.17
C LEU A 70 -3.66 8.58 4.59
N ALA A 71 -2.83 8.28 5.59
CA ALA A 71 -3.21 8.40 6.98
C ALA A 71 -3.54 9.85 7.32
N CYS A 72 -4.61 10.06 8.06
CA CYS A 72 -5.10 11.39 8.42
C CYS A 72 -5.52 11.47 9.89
N SER A 73 -5.57 12.69 10.40
CA SER A 73 -6.07 12.98 11.75
C SER A 73 -7.60 12.90 11.83
N ASP A 74 -8.13 12.90 13.06
CA ASP A 74 -9.56 12.73 13.33
C ASP A 74 -10.42 13.91 12.83
N ASP A 75 -9.82 15.06 12.59
CA ASP A 75 -10.49 16.28 12.12
C ASP A 75 -10.66 16.34 10.59
N VAL A 76 -10.06 15.41 9.85
CA VAL A 76 -10.22 15.33 8.40
C VAL A 76 -11.58 14.71 8.07
N GLU A 77 -12.40 15.45 7.32
CA GLU A 77 -13.75 15.02 6.93
C GLU A 77 -13.77 14.47 5.49
N PRO A 78 -14.70 13.57 5.16
CA PRO A 78 -14.86 13.07 3.80
C PRO A 78 -15.40 14.17 2.86
N THR A 79 -15.14 13.98 1.57
CA THR A 79 -15.69 14.81 0.49
C THR A 79 -16.36 13.91 -0.56
N GLU A 80 -16.84 14.51 -1.65
CA GLU A 80 -17.34 13.71 -2.77
C GLU A 80 -16.26 12.85 -3.43
N LEU A 81 -15.00 13.27 -3.33
CA LEU A 81 -13.86 12.58 -3.94
C LEU A 81 -13.10 11.69 -2.94
N ILE A 82 -13.17 11.99 -1.65
CA ILE A 82 -12.39 11.33 -0.61
C ILE A 82 -13.31 10.63 0.38
N GLY A 83 -13.18 9.31 0.48
CA GLY A 83 -13.75 8.54 1.58
C GLY A 83 -12.85 8.58 2.81
N ILE A 84 -13.45 8.35 3.96
CA ILE A 84 -12.72 8.16 5.23
C ILE A 84 -13.06 6.78 5.76
N ARG A 85 -12.03 6.01 6.11
CA ARG A 85 -12.22 4.71 6.76
C ARG A 85 -11.19 4.48 7.86
N THR A 86 -11.52 3.63 8.80
CA THR A 86 -10.57 3.14 9.79
C THR A 86 -10.08 1.76 9.37
N GLU A 87 -8.78 1.61 9.28
CA GLU A 87 -8.15 0.31 9.10
C GLU A 87 -7.79 -0.27 10.46
N ALA A 88 -8.24 -1.49 10.72
CA ALA A 88 -7.97 -2.17 11.98
C ALA A 88 -6.47 -2.42 12.18
N ALA A 89 -6.03 -2.43 13.43
CA ALA A 89 -4.67 -2.85 13.78
C ALA A 89 -4.40 -4.27 13.28
N HIS A 90 -3.22 -4.49 12.74
CA HIS A 90 -2.82 -5.80 12.19
C HIS A 90 -1.31 -5.93 12.19
N ASP A 91 -0.85 -7.15 12.04
CA ASP A 91 0.54 -7.43 11.70
C ASP A 91 0.66 -7.60 10.19
N GLU A 92 1.80 -7.30 9.64
CA GLU A 92 2.09 -7.53 8.22
C GLU A 92 3.51 -8.03 8.00
N ALA A 93 3.69 -8.88 6.99
CA ALA A 93 4.98 -9.25 6.46
C ALA A 93 5.31 -8.34 5.28
N PHE A 94 6.55 -7.90 5.18
CA PHE A 94 6.94 -6.97 4.13
C PHE A 94 8.40 -7.14 3.72
N THR A 95 8.71 -6.65 2.53
CA THR A 95 10.08 -6.42 2.07
C THR A 95 10.21 -5.02 1.49
N THR A 96 11.32 -4.36 1.79
CA THR A 96 11.61 -3.03 1.26
C THR A 96 12.44 -3.15 -0.01
N ILE A 97 12.03 -2.49 -1.07
CA ILE A 97 12.66 -2.57 -2.38
C ILE A 97 13.21 -1.24 -2.87
N THR A 98 14.23 -1.33 -3.72
CA THR A 98 14.80 -0.18 -4.42
C THR A 98 13.93 0.22 -5.61
N LYS A 99 14.16 1.41 -6.14
CA LYS A 99 13.47 1.88 -7.36
C LYS A 99 13.69 0.95 -8.55
N ALA A 100 14.90 0.41 -8.72
CA ALA A 100 15.17 -0.57 -9.78
C ALA A 100 14.36 -1.86 -9.62
N GLN A 101 14.15 -2.31 -8.37
CA GLN A 101 13.32 -3.49 -8.07
C GLN A 101 11.83 -3.22 -8.17
N TRP A 102 11.42 -1.97 -8.10
CA TRP A 102 10.02 -1.55 -8.18
C TRP A 102 9.49 -1.54 -9.62
N GLU A 103 10.35 -1.31 -10.61
CA GLU A 103 9.93 -1.29 -11.99
C GLU A 103 9.51 -2.69 -12.48
N TYR A 104 8.43 -2.74 -13.25
CA TYR A 104 7.97 -3.98 -13.87
C TYR A 104 8.99 -4.48 -14.92
N PRO A 105 9.35 -5.76 -15.01
CA PRO A 105 8.76 -6.89 -14.24
C PRO A 105 9.48 -7.21 -12.92
N ALA A 106 10.53 -6.51 -12.54
CA ALA A 106 11.33 -6.81 -11.35
C ALA A 106 10.50 -6.83 -10.06
N ILE A 107 9.48 -5.98 -9.94
CA ILE A 107 8.59 -5.91 -8.77
C ILE A 107 7.89 -7.25 -8.48
N LEU A 108 7.64 -8.07 -9.48
CA LEU A 108 6.98 -9.36 -9.31
C LEU A 108 7.76 -10.30 -8.38
N ALA A 109 9.10 -10.24 -8.41
CA ALA A 109 9.92 -11.02 -7.51
C ALA A 109 9.72 -10.63 -6.03
N ALA A 110 9.50 -9.35 -5.76
CA ALA A 110 9.21 -8.89 -4.41
C ALA A 110 7.83 -9.36 -3.92
N TYR A 111 6.81 -9.27 -4.75
CA TYR A 111 5.48 -9.81 -4.44
C TYR A 111 5.54 -11.31 -4.14
N ASP A 112 6.19 -12.09 -5.00
CA ASP A 112 6.33 -13.54 -4.82
C ASP A 112 7.09 -13.86 -3.54
N ALA A 113 8.18 -13.15 -3.24
CA ALA A 113 8.98 -13.38 -2.05
C ALA A 113 8.16 -13.20 -0.76
N VAL A 114 7.33 -12.15 -0.67
CA VAL A 114 6.49 -11.93 0.50
C VAL A 114 5.34 -12.92 0.54
N ALA A 115 4.63 -13.11 -0.56
CA ALA A 115 3.47 -14.00 -0.64
C ALA A 115 3.82 -15.45 -0.29
N CYS A 116 4.99 -15.92 -0.68
CA CYS A 116 5.49 -17.28 -0.42
C CYS A 116 6.29 -17.40 0.87
N SER A 117 6.39 -16.35 1.67
CA SER A 117 7.13 -16.38 2.93
C SER A 117 6.44 -17.26 3.97
N PRO A 118 7.20 -17.88 4.88
CA PRO A 118 6.64 -18.69 5.97
C PRO A 118 5.64 -17.90 6.83
N GLU A 119 5.87 -16.61 7.03
CA GLU A 119 5.02 -15.72 7.83
C GLU A 119 3.62 -15.59 7.21
N VAL A 120 3.55 -15.35 5.89
CA VAL A 120 2.28 -15.22 5.17
C VAL A 120 1.56 -16.57 5.09
N ILE A 121 2.28 -17.65 4.82
CA ILE A 121 1.70 -19.00 4.74
C ILE A 121 1.13 -19.42 6.08
N ALA A 122 1.86 -19.19 7.19
CA ALA A 122 1.42 -19.58 8.54
C ALA A 122 0.24 -18.74 9.05
N ARG A 123 0.09 -17.52 8.58
CA ARG A 123 -0.93 -16.56 9.02
C ARG A 123 -1.79 -16.06 7.86
N SER A 124 -2.17 -16.95 6.96
CA SER A 124 -3.10 -16.67 5.87
C SER A 124 -4.51 -16.36 6.41
N GLY A 125 -5.33 -15.75 5.58
CA GLY A 125 -6.72 -15.47 5.92
C GLY A 125 -6.98 -14.06 6.46
N SER A 126 -6.03 -13.15 6.31
CA SER A 126 -6.30 -11.73 6.54
C SER A 126 -7.41 -11.24 5.59
N ARG A 127 -8.30 -10.39 6.11
CA ARG A 127 -9.31 -9.69 5.30
C ARG A 127 -8.76 -8.44 4.64
N LEU A 128 -7.56 -8.01 5.03
CA LEU A 128 -6.89 -6.86 4.45
C LEU A 128 -6.09 -7.26 3.22
N SER A 129 -6.09 -6.42 2.22
CA SER A 129 -5.41 -6.66 0.95
C SER A 129 -3.93 -6.28 1.00
N CYS A 130 -3.12 -6.90 0.14
CA CYS A 130 -1.72 -6.53 -0.04
C CYS A 130 -1.57 -5.10 -0.54
N ARG A 131 -0.42 -4.51 -0.27
CA ARG A 131 -0.20 -3.09 -0.53
C ARG A 131 1.24 -2.73 -0.81
N GLU A 132 1.42 -1.59 -1.45
CA GLU A 132 2.69 -0.89 -1.59
C GLU A 132 2.66 0.33 -0.68
N VAL A 133 3.57 0.39 0.30
CA VAL A 133 3.69 1.51 1.24
C VAL A 133 4.87 2.36 0.82
N TYR A 134 4.64 3.57 0.33
CA TYR A 134 5.67 4.39 -0.28
C TYR A 134 6.50 5.15 0.74
N LEU A 135 7.83 5.08 0.59
CA LEU A 135 8.82 5.74 1.43
C LEU A 135 9.36 7.01 0.79
N ALA A 136 9.25 7.12 -0.54
CA ALA A 136 9.79 8.23 -1.32
C ALA A 136 8.99 8.43 -2.60
N GLU A 137 9.13 9.62 -3.19
CA GLU A 137 8.60 9.92 -4.51
C GLU A 137 9.53 9.33 -5.59
N PRO A 138 8.99 8.61 -6.58
CA PRO A 138 9.81 7.96 -7.61
C PRO A 138 10.74 8.92 -8.36
N ASP A 139 10.28 10.14 -8.62
CA ASP A 139 11.06 11.14 -9.37
C ASP A 139 12.15 11.82 -8.53
N ALA A 140 12.14 11.61 -7.22
CA ALA A 140 13.08 12.25 -6.29
C ALA A 140 14.27 11.37 -5.91
N ILE A 141 14.31 10.12 -6.38
CA ILE A 141 15.32 9.13 -5.96
C ILE A 141 15.95 8.43 -7.17
N THR A 142 17.14 7.87 -6.93
CA THR A 142 17.88 7.07 -7.91
C THR A 142 17.51 5.58 -7.83
N ASP A 143 17.95 4.79 -8.80
CA ASP A 143 17.56 3.38 -8.93
C ASP A 143 17.99 2.48 -7.76
N ASP A 144 19.02 2.86 -7.03
CA ASP A 144 19.54 2.12 -5.87
C ASP A 144 18.98 2.59 -4.53
N GLU A 145 18.17 3.64 -4.51
CA GLU A 145 17.49 4.11 -3.30
C GLU A 145 16.17 3.36 -3.07
N LEU A 146 15.80 3.25 -1.78
CA LEU A 146 14.58 2.55 -1.37
C LEU A 146 13.33 3.37 -1.72
N ILE A 147 12.34 2.72 -2.31
CA ILE A 147 11.11 3.38 -2.76
C ILE A 147 9.87 2.99 -1.98
N CYS A 148 9.67 1.69 -1.73
CA CYS A 148 8.46 1.21 -1.06
C CYS A 148 8.65 -0.12 -0.36
N ASP A 149 7.71 -0.41 0.51
CA ASP A 149 7.50 -1.74 1.09
C ASP A 149 6.41 -2.45 0.30
N ILE A 150 6.68 -3.69 -0.08
CA ILE A 150 5.63 -4.63 -0.53
C ILE A 150 5.16 -5.36 0.72
N ALA A 151 3.91 -5.16 1.12
CA ALA A 151 3.38 -5.64 2.39
C ALA A 151 2.13 -6.51 2.23
N TYR A 152 2.09 -7.59 2.99
CA TYR A 152 0.96 -8.51 3.08
C TYR A 152 0.47 -8.55 4.52
N PRO A 153 -0.73 -8.01 4.80
CA PRO A 153 -1.35 -8.15 6.11
C PRO A 153 -1.52 -9.62 6.49
N LEU A 154 -1.23 -9.92 7.74
CA LEU A 154 -1.31 -11.27 8.28
C LEU A 154 -2.64 -11.51 8.98
N GLY A 155 -3.14 -12.73 8.91
CA GLY A 155 -4.28 -13.19 9.69
C GLY A 155 -3.95 -13.23 11.18
N GLU A 156 -4.97 -13.36 12.01
CA GLU A 156 -4.80 -13.50 13.46
C GLU A 156 -3.95 -14.72 13.80
N ARG A 157 -3.18 -14.62 14.89
CA ARG A 157 -2.41 -15.76 15.38
C ARG A 157 -3.36 -16.86 15.84
N THR A 158 -3.27 -18.03 15.22
CA THR A 158 -3.90 -19.24 15.70
C THR A 158 -2.91 -19.92 16.66
N GLY A 159 -3.14 -19.76 17.96
CA GLY A 159 -2.33 -20.41 19.00
C GLY A 159 -3.16 -20.65 20.25
N PRO A 160 -2.79 -21.59 21.11
CA PRO A 160 -3.52 -21.77 22.36
C PRO A 160 -3.44 -20.49 23.18
N ARG A 161 -4.59 -20.09 23.71
CA ARG A 161 -4.67 -19.03 24.72
C ARG A 161 -4.04 -19.48 26.01
#